data_4425df3e18ca718a4d39c10a1f349b35
#
_entry.id   4425df3e18ca718a4d39c10a1f349b35
#
_cell.length_a   1.000
_cell.length_b   1.000
_cell.length_c   1.000
_cell.angle_alpha   90.00
_cell.angle_beta   90.00
_cell.angle_gamma   90.00
#
_symmetry.space_group_name_H-M   'P 1'
#
loop_
_entity.id
_entity.type
_entity.pdbx_description
1 polymer ?
#
loop_
_entity_poly.entity_id
_entity_poly.type
_entity_poly.pdbx_seq_one_letter_code
_entity_poly.pdbx_strand_id
1 'polypeptide(L)'
;MPGPPNAQMSRPLLILLILLGFGWLWPAAADVTQVRIVGDGAPTRITIWTDVAETADGLLTEASGERKVVLLLAQNGYSAAGEGTGGVEAWSLEPGRLEFKLDRPMAVTRMLRLPPTGKERAYRVILDLDTISPARYTISARRDTKKLAKLETQYAEARTDALTQLAGAKVTSGRKPGGGRRHVVVIDAGHGGRDPGAMALAGGKEKDITLKAALALKDVLDAEGRYDVRLTRDSDVYVEHEDRVTLARKWGAELFISLHADAAGSTSVSGASVYTISARGETRIDREATKNDWKIVIEDGTPERLNGLLEDLVKRETKTRSTEFAELLLPQLSKAGPVLRNTHRNAGFYVLLAPDVPAVLLELGFLTNEADAKRLQSEKGRKAAVEAIAAAIDDYFDQQDLRLASN
;
A
#
# COMPACT_ATOMS: atom_id res chain seq x y z
N MET A 1 -1.38 12.02 70.00
CA MET A 1 -1.79 10.82 69.28
C MET A 1 -1.54 11.09 67.81
N PRO A 2 -0.61 10.40 67.14
CA PRO A 2 -0.37 10.58 65.70
C PRO A 2 -1.36 9.71 64.91
N GLY A 3 -1.92 10.29 63.82
CA GLY A 3 -2.80 9.63 62.92
C GLY A 3 -2.08 8.62 62.01
N PRO A 4 -2.80 7.70 61.36
CA PRO A 4 -2.20 6.60 60.58
C PRO A 4 -1.55 7.09 59.27
N PRO A 5 -0.54 6.39 58.78
CA PRO A 5 0.16 6.76 57.58
C PRO A 5 -0.68 6.47 56.33
N ASN A 6 -0.68 7.43 55.39
CA ASN A 6 -1.25 7.32 54.08
C ASN A 6 -0.64 6.13 53.33
N ALA A 7 -1.44 5.14 53.04
CA ALA A 7 -1.11 4.10 52.07
C ALA A 7 -1.10 4.73 50.65
N GLN A 8 0.11 4.91 50.13
CA GLN A 8 0.28 5.20 48.70
C GLN A 8 -0.17 3.97 47.90
N MET A 9 -1.36 4.05 47.31
CA MET A 9 -1.75 3.13 46.29
C MET A 9 -0.83 3.31 45.07
N SER A 10 0.03 2.32 44.86
CA SER A 10 0.81 2.21 43.66
C SER A 10 -0.12 2.15 42.44
N ARG A 11 -0.14 3.21 41.67
CA ARG A 11 -0.85 3.24 40.37
C ARG A 11 -0.20 2.20 39.45
N PRO A 12 -0.98 1.34 38.78
CA PRO A 12 -0.43 0.46 37.77
C PRO A 12 0.20 1.31 36.64
N LEU A 13 1.44 1.02 36.33
CA LEU A 13 2.16 1.65 35.24
C LEU A 13 1.47 1.28 33.92
N LEU A 14 0.65 2.18 33.41
CA LEU A 14 -0.02 2.06 32.13
C LEU A 14 1.05 2.28 31.05
N ILE A 15 1.75 1.24 30.62
CA ILE A 15 2.63 1.32 29.46
C ILE A 15 1.72 1.35 28.23
N LEU A 16 1.39 2.57 27.80
CA LEU A 16 0.74 2.87 26.56
C LEU A 16 1.84 2.90 25.49
N LEU A 17 2.16 1.75 24.89
CA LEU A 17 2.94 1.73 23.64
C LEU A 17 2.03 2.25 22.52
N ILE A 18 2.00 3.56 22.40
CA ILE A 18 1.50 4.22 21.20
C ILE A 18 2.57 3.98 20.16
N LEU A 19 2.29 3.10 19.20
CA LEU A 19 2.95 3.19 17.90
C LEU A 19 2.65 4.60 17.36
N LEU A 20 3.57 5.53 17.56
CA LEU A 20 3.55 6.85 16.95
C LEU A 20 3.84 6.68 15.45
N GLY A 21 2.90 6.04 14.75
CA GLY A 21 2.67 6.26 13.35
C GLY A 21 1.52 7.27 13.27
N PHE A 22 1.83 8.50 13.03
CA PHE A 22 0.84 9.52 12.71
C PHE A 22 -0.04 9.03 11.56
N GLY A 23 -1.33 8.87 11.80
CA GLY A 23 -2.29 8.69 10.73
C GLY A 23 -3.48 7.83 11.11
N TRP A 24 -4.50 8.46 11.65
CA TRP A 24 -5.85 7.92 11.59
C TRP A 24 -6.27 7.85 10.14
N LEU A 25 -6.38 6.63 9.58
CA LEU A 25 -7.27 6.30 8.47
C LEU A 25 -7.12 4.80 8.14
N TRP A 26 -8.20 4.16 7.84
CA TRP A 26 -8.53 2.73 7.81
C TRP A 26 -7.94 2.00 6.60
N PRO A 27 -7.32 0.84 6.77
CA PRO A 27 -7.00 -0.06 5.67
C PRO A 27 -8.10 -1.11 5.47
N ALA A 28 -8.25 -1.58 4.25
CA ALA A 28 -9.18 -2.64 3.86
C ALA A 28 -8.55 -4.04 3.85
N ALA A 29 -7.50 -4.23 4.60
CA ALA A 29 -6.94 -5.53 4.93
C ALA A 29 -6.98 -5.67 6.44
N ALA A 30 -7.12 -6.86 6.99
CA ALA A 30 -7.14 -7.10 8.43
C ALA A 30 -5.83 -6.66 9.08
N ASP A 31 -5.58 -5.36 9.08
CA ASP A 31 -4.41 -4.81 9.71
C ASP A 31 -4.61 -4.76 11.21
N VAL A 32 -3.63 -5.28 11.93
CA VAL A 32 -3.54 -5.12 13.36
C VAL A 32 -3.22 -3.67 13.67
N THR A 33 -4.21 -2.89 14.02
CA THR A 33 -4.05 -1.46 14.28
C THR A 33 -3.44 -1.17 15.64
N GLN A 34 -3.60 -2.11 16.59
CA GLN A 34 -3.05 -2.00 17.95
C GLN A 34 -2.96 -3.37 18.61
N VAL A 35 -1.90 -3.58 19.40
CA VAL A 35 -1.75 -4.70 20.34
C VAL A 35 -1.60 -4.13 21.75
N ARG A 36 -2.36 -4.64 22.71
CA ARG A 36 -2.25 -4.27 24.11
C ARG A 36 -2.19 -5.52 24.97
N ILE A 37 -1.19 -5.60 25.82
CA ILE A 37 -1.01 -6.70 26.75
C ILE A 37 -1.15 -6.14 28.16
N VAL A 38 -1.98 -6.75 28.98
CA VAL A 38 -2.22 -6.35 30.36
C VAL A 38 -2.17 -7.60 31.23
N GLY A 39 -1.32 -7.61 32.24
CA GLY A 39 -1.24 -8.66 33.22
C GLY A 39 -0.13 -8.35 34.22
N ASP A 40 -0.47 -8.45 35.50
CA ASP A 40 0.43 -8.41 36.65
C ASP A 40 0.33 -9.71 37.47
N GLY A 41 -0.40 -10.70 36.91
CA GLY A 41 -0.72 -11.98 37.48
C GLY A 41 -1.37 -12.90 36.43
N ALA A 42 -2.35 -13.67 36.83
CA ALA A 42 -3.19 -14.48 35.92
C ALA A 42 -4.66 -14.02 36.03
N PRO A 43 -5.38 -13.90 34.91
CA PRO A 43 -4.96 -14.12 33.52
C PRO A 43 -4.23 -12.92 32.91
N THR A 44 -3.32 -13.18 31.96
CA THR A 44 -2.77 -12.15 31.08
C THR A 44 -3.74 -11.93 29.92
N ARG A 45 -4.16 -10.70 29.73
CA ARG A 45 -5.07 -10.33 28.65
C ARG A 45 -4.33 -9.65 27.53
N ILE A 46 -4.49 -10.20 26.31
CA ILE A 46 -4.05 -9.61 25.06
C ILE A 46 -5.28 -9.09 24.34
N THR A 47 -5.28 -7.83 23.97
CA THR A 47 -6.30 -7.24 23.11
C THR A 47 -5.64 -6.78 21.81
N ILE A 48 -6.17 -7.25 20.71
CA ILE A 48 -5.71 -6.96 19.36
C ILE A 48 -6.84 -6.20 18.68
N TRP A 49 -6.57 -5.00 18.21
CA TRP A 49 -7.52 -4.23 17.40
C TRP A 49 -7.21 -4.47 15.94
N THR A 50 -8.25 -4.77 15.18
CA THR A 50 -8.19 -4.99 13.74
C THR A 50 -9.26 -4.14 13.05
N ASP A 51 -9.05 -3.80 11.82
CA ASP A 51 -10.00 -3.00 11.04
C ASP A 51 -11.12 -3.85 10.41
N VAL A 52 -10.90 -5.16 10.25
CA VAL A 52 -11.91 -6.13 9.83
C VAL A 52 -12.07 -7.24 10.84
N ALA A 53 -13.15 -8.05 10.68
CA ALA A 53 -13.41 -9.20 11.53
C ALA A 53 -12.38 -10.29 11.33
N GLU A 54 -11.59 -10.59 12.37
CA GLU A 54 -10.63 -11.68 12.37
C GLU A 54 -11.25 -12.98 12.89
N THR A 55 -10.94 -14.09 12.20
CA THR A 55 -11.38 -15.44 12.58
C THR A 55 -10.23 -16.30 13.11
N ALA A 56 -9.02 -15.75 13.17
CA ALA A 56 -7.83 -16.45 13.65
C ALA A 56 -8.03 -17.09 15.03
N ASP A 57 -7.47 -18.28 15.21
CA ASP A 57 -7.37 -18.94 16.51
C ASP A 57 -5.97 -18.72 17.10
N GLY A 58 -5.89 -18.59 18.42
CA GLY A 58 -4.63 -18.57 19.14
C GLY A 58 -4.09 -20.00 19.31
N LEU A 59 -3.05 -20.36 18.55
CA LEU A 59 -2.44 -21.67 18.53
C LEU A 59 -1.13 -21.69 19.32
N LEU A 60 -0.92 -22.73 20.12
CA LEU A 60 0.31 -22.90 20.89
C LEU A 60 1.38 -23.59 20.05
N THR A 61 2.62 -23.11 20.16
CA THR A 61 3.77 -23.75 19.53
C THR A 61 4.94 -23.84 20.52
N GLU A 62 5.76 -24.89 20.36
CA GLU A 62 7.01 -25.06 21.13
C GLU A 62 8.09 -25.55 20.14
N ALA A 63 9.12 -24.75 19.94
CA ALA A 63 10.26 -25.09 19.10
C ALA A 63 11.56 -24.59 19.75
N SER A 64 12.56 -25.45 19.82
CA SER A 64 13.89 -25.10 20.39
C SER A 64 13.80 -24.52 21.81
N GLY A 65 12.80 -24.91 22.60
CA GLY A 65 12.57 -24.41 23.95
C GLY A 65 11.79 -23.09 24.01
N GLU A 66 11.53 -22.44 22.89
CA GLU A 66 10.67 -21.26 22.84
C GLU A 66 9.20 -21.65 22.77
N ARG A 67 8.40 -20.98 23.59
CA ARG A 67 6.95 -21.14 23.68
C ARG A 67 6.27 -19.92 23.11
N LYS A 68 5.29 -20.16 22.22
CA LYS A 68 4.57 -19.05 21.57
C LYS A 68 3.07 -19.31 21.49
N VAL A 69 2.29 -18.23 21.46
CA VAL A 69 0.95 -18.20 20.91
C VAL A 69 1.03 -17.58 19.52
N VAL A 70 0.51 -18.26 18.53
CA VAL A 70 0.53 -17.84 17.12
C VAL A 70 -0.89 -17.65 16.63
N LEU A 71 -1.16 -16.50 15.99
CA LEU A 71 -2.37 -16.23 15.23
C LEU A 71 -1.98 -16.07 13.76
N LEU A 72 -2.63 -16.84 12.89
CA LEU A 72 -2.57 -16.59 11.45
C LEU A 72 -3.67 -15.61 11.11
N LEU A 73 -3.28 -14.45 10.64
CA LEU A 73 -4.18 -13.37 10.23
C LEU A 73 -4.49 -13.53 8.75
N ALA A 74 -5.73 -13.24 8.34
CA ALA A 74 -6.11 -13.31 6.95
C ALA A 74 -5.24 -12.36 6.11
N GLN A 75 -4.89 -11.22 6.69
CA GLN A 75 -4.03 -10.22 6.06
C GLN A 75 -3.39 -9.31 7.11
N ASN A 76 -2.17 -8.88 6.87
CA ASN A 76 -1.57 -7.67 7.35
C ASN A 76 -0.38 -7.33 6.42
N GLY A 77 -0.17 -6.05 6.17
CA GLY A 77 0.80 -5.57 5.18
C GLY A 77 2.12 -5.07 5.77
N TYR A 78 2.31 -5.11 7.09
CA TYR A 78 3.50 -4.56 7.73
C TYR A 78 4.01 -5.44 8.87
N SER A 79 5.28 -5.24 9.23
CA SER A 79 5.92 -5.88 10.37
C SER A 79 6.00 -4.91 11.54
N ALA A 80 5.77 -5.41 12.74
CA ALA A 80 5.90 -4.68 14.00
C ALA A 80 6.34 -5.62 15.11
N ALA A 81 6.88 -5.09 16.19
CA ALA A 81 7.25 -5.86 17.35
C ALA A 81 7.17 -5.00 18.63
N GLY A 82 7.11 -5.64 19.78
CA GLY A 82 7.10 -4.95 21.06
C GLY A 82 7.36 -5.87 22.22
N GLU A 83 7.60 -5.27 23.38
CA GLU A 83 7.74 -5.98 24.64
C GLU A 83 6.37 -6.39 25.18
N GLY A 84 6.34 -7.45 25.98
CA GLY A 84 5.15 -7.96 26.63
C GLY A 84 5.14 -7.71 28.15
N THR A 85 4.16 -8.29 28.80
CA THR A 85 4.01 -8.31 30.28
C THR A 85 3.18 -9.51 30.70
N GLY A 86 3.18 -9.85 31.99
CA GLY A 86 2.27 -10.84 32.57
C GLY A 86 2.52 -12.29 32.11
N GLY A 87 3.72 -12.61 31.66
CA GLY A 87 4.06 -13.93 31.12
C GLY A 87 4.21 -13.98 29.59
N VAL A 88 3.90 -12.87 28.91
CA VAL A 88 4.31 -12.60 27.54
C VAL A 88 5.61 -11.83 27.59
N GLU A 89 6.67 -12.37 27.04
CA GLU A 89 7.98 -11.73 26.98
C GLU A 89 8.03 -10.64 25.89
N ALA A 90 7.60 -11.01 24.71
CA ALA A 90 7.60 -10.14 23.52
C ALA A 90 6.51 -10.55 22.57
N TRP A 91 6.20 -9.67 21.60
CA TRP A 91 5.35 -10.00 20.48
C TRP A 91 5.96 -9.50 19.16
N SER A 92 5.65 -10.19 18.08
CA SER A 92 6.04 -9.81 16.71
C SER A 92 4.88 -10.03 15.77
N LEU A 93 4.74 -9.10 14.83
CA LEU A 93 3.80 -9.12 13.74
C LEU A 93 4.60 -9.16 12.44
N GLU A 94 4.36 -10.17 11.65
CA GLU A 94 4.87 -10.33 10.29
C GLU A 94 3.68 -10.48 9.34
N PRO A 95 3.83 -10.28 8.02
CA PRO A 95 2.73 -10.45 7.08
C PRO A 95 2.01 -11.78 7.24
N GLY A 96 0.74 -11.72 7.67
CA GLY A 96 -0.11 -12.89 7.90
C GLY A 96 0.12 -13.62 9.23
N ARG A 97 1.00 -13.13 10.12
CA ARG A 97 1.39 -13.86 11.32
C ARG A 97 1.66 -12.95 12.51
N LEU A 98 0.93 -13.15 13.61
CA LEU A 98 1.15 -12.48 14.87
C LEU A 98 1.57 -13.53 15.92
N GLU A 99 2.71 -13.30 16.56
CA GLU A 99 3.29 -14.18 17.56
C GLU A 99 3.45 -13.49 18.90
N PHE A 100 3.19 -14.23 19.99
CA PHE A 100 3.45 -13.83 21.36
C PHE A 100 4.40 -14.84 21.98
N LYS A 101 5.63 -14.44 22.30
CA LYS A 101 6.61 -15.25 22.99
C LYS A 101 6.28 -15.30 24.47
N LEU A 102 6.30 -16.49 25.05
CA LEU A 102 5.92 -16.73 26.44
C LEU A 102 7.15 -17.05 27.30
N ASP A 103 7.26 -16.43 28.47
CA ASP A 103 8.31 -16.70 29.45
C ASP A 103 8.06 -18.01 30.24
N ARG A 104 6.81 -18.48 30.27
CA ARG A 104 6.34 -19.67 30.96
C ARG A 104 5.22 -20.39 30.19
N PRO A 105 4.92 -21.65 30.54
CA PRO A 105 3.82 -22.38 29.91
C PRO A 105 2.47 -21.71 30.20
N MET A 106 1.84 -21.15 29.18
CA MET A 106 0.52 -20.54 29.26
C MET A 106 -0.37 -21.04 28.11
N ALA A 107 -1.67 -21.03 28.30
CA ALA A 107 -2.64 -21.39 27.28
C ALA A 107 -3.72 -20.32 27.14
N VAL A 108 -4.27 -20.22 25.95
CA VAL A 108 -5.46 -19.40 25.69
C VAL A 108 -6.65 -20.10 26.34
N THR A 109 -7.17 -19.52 27.41
CA THR A 109 -8.32 -20.05 28.16
C THR A 109 -9.64 -19.41 27.73
N ARG A 110 -9.56 -18.22 27.16
CA ARG A 110 -10.69 -17.51 26.59
C ARG A 110 -10.30 -16.72 25.37
N MET A 111 -11.16 -16.75 24.38
CA MET A 111 -11.01 -15.92 23.18
C MET A 111 -12.35 -15.28 22.84
N LEU A 112 -12.36 -13.96 22.66
CA LEU A 112 -13.53 -13.18 22.28
C LEU A 112 -13.23 -12.41 21.01
N ARG A 113 -14.20 -12.35 20.14
CA ARG A 113 -14.20 -11.52 18.93
C ARG A 113 -15.34 -10.52 19.03
N LEU A 114 -15.01 -9.26 19.10
CA LEU A 114 -15.98 -8.18 19.35
C LEU A 114 -16.05 -7.27 18.12
N PRO A 115 -17.25 -7.05 17.59
CA PRO A 115 -17.45 -6.11 16.51
C PRO A 115 -17.25 -4.65 17.00
N PRO A 116 -17.13 -3.69 16.09
CA PRO A 116 -17.16 -2.27 16.39
C PRO A 116 -18.44 -1.89 17.15
N THR A 117 -18.31 -0.88 18.01
CA THR A 117 -19.44 -0.30 18.76
C THR A 117 -19.43 1.22 18.56
N GLY A 118 -20.47 1.92 18.98
CA GLY A 118 -20.58 3.38 18.81
C GLY A 118 -19.41 4.20 19.39
N LYS A 119 -18.68 3.62 20.35
CA LYS A 119 -17.49 4.25 20.98
C LYS A 119 -16.17 3.66 20.47
N GLU A 120 -16.18 2.41 20.06
CA GLU A 120 -14.99 1.66 19.63
C GLU A 120 -15.21 1.25 18.17
N ARG A 121 -14.46 1.88 17.26
CA ARG A 121 -14.69 1.70 15.81
C ARG A 121 -13.95 0.52 15.20
N ALA A 122 -13.04 -0.14 15.94
CA ALA A 122 -12.28 -1.28 15.48
C ALA A 122 -12.90 -2.60 15.94
N TYR A 123 -12.70 -3.67 15.18
CA TYR A 123 -12.89 -5.03 15.66
C TYR A 123 -11.85 -5.35 16.73
N ARG A 124 -12.14 -6.26 17.62
CA ARG A 124 -11.21 -6.66 18.68
C ARG A 124 -11.20 -8.17 18.84
N VAL A 125 -9.99 -8.69 18.86
CA VAL A 125 -9.74 -10.06 19.31
C VAL A 125 -9.12 -9.97 20.71
N ILE A 126 -9.75 -10.62 21.68
CA ILE A 126 -9.28 -10.64 23.07
C ILE A 126 -8.92 -12.07 23.41
N LEU A 127 -7.69 -12.26 23.88
CA LEU A 127 -7.22 -13.54 24.40
C LEU A 127 -6.90 -13.38 25.90
N ASP A 128 -7.41 -14.28 26.71
CA ASP A 128 -7.01 -14.45 28.10
C ASP A 128 -6.08 -15.67 28.20
N LEU A 129 -4.90 -15.47 28.74
CA LEU A 129 -3.88 -16.49 28.89
C LEU A 129 -3.71 -16.82 30.38
N ASP A 130 -3.77 -18.11 30.71
CA ASP A 130 -3.51 -18.60 32.05
C ASP A 130 -2.31 -19.55 32.06
N THR A 131 -1.57 -19.54 33.16
CA THR A 131 -0.45 -20.47 33.39
C THR A 131 -0.97 -21.90 33.49
N ILE A 132 -0.34 -22.81 32.77
CA ILE A 132 -0.65 -24.24 32.80
C ILE A 132 0.61 -25.07 33.13
N SER A 133 0.46 -26.34 33.42
CA SER A 133 1.63 -27.21 33.62
C SER A 133 2.42 -27.41 32.32
N PRO A 134 3.76 -27.57 32.41
CA PRO A 134 4.60 -27.80 31.23
C PRO A 134 4.10 -28.98 30.39
N ALA A 135 3.68 -30.09 31.04
CA ALA A 135 3.17 -31.27 30.32
C ALA A 135 1.90 -30.97 29.52
N ARG A 136 0.97 -30.18 30.07
CA ARG A 136 -0.23 -29.74 29.32
C ARG A 136 0.13 -28.82 28.16
N TYR A 137 1.11 -27.92 28.35
CA TYR A 137 1.58 -27.04 27.29
C TYR A 137 2.13 -27.87 26.13
N THR A 138 3.08 -28.77 26.37
CA THR A 138 3.70 -29.60 25.32
C THR A 138 2.67 -30.46 24.56
N ILE A 139 1.67 -31.00 25.24
CA ILE A 139 0.59 -31.76 24.57
C ILE A 139 -0.23 -30.85 23.67
N SER A 140 -0.63 -29.68 24.16
CA SER A 140 -1.39 -28.70 23.39
C SER A 140 -0.58 -28.15 22.21
N ALA A 141 0.67 -27.76 22.43
CA ALA A 141 1.56 -27.27 21.41
C ALA A 141 1.79 -28.28 20.28
N ARG A 142 1.96 -29.56 20.57
CA ARG A 142 2.08 -30.61 19.53
C ARG A 142 0.84 -30.74 18.67
N ARG A 143 -0.36 -30.63 19.25
CA ARG A 143 -1.62 -30.67 18.52
C ARG A 143 -1.76 -29.40 17.66
N ASP A 144 -1.51 -28.25 18.25
CA ASP A 144 -1.72 -26.96 17.64
C ASP A 144 -0.66 -26.67 16.55
N THR A 145 0.58 -27.15 16.70
CA THR A 145 1.61 -27.10 15.64
C THR A 145 1.17 -27.86 14.39
N LYS A 146 0.52 -29.03 14.53
CA LYS A 146 -0.03 -29.74 13.37
C LYS A 146 -1.17 -28.99 12.71
N LYS A 147 -2.05 -28.34 13.51
CA LYS A 147 -3.13 -27.48 13.00
C LYS A 147 -2.55 -26.26 12.30
N LEU A 148 -1.53 -25.64 12.88
CA LEU A 148 -0.85 -24.48 12.32
C LEU A 148 -0.23 -24.80 10.95
N ALA A 149 0.55 -25.87 10.85
CA ALA A 149 1.16 -26.30 9.58
C ALA A 149 0.13 -26.56 8.49
N LYS A 150 -1.02 -27.18 8.85
CA LYS A 150 -2.13 -27.36 7.89
C LYS A 150 -2.72 -26.03 7.44
N LEU A 151 -2.94 -25.09 8.35
CA LEU A 151 -3.46 -23.77 8.01
C LEU A 151 -2.46 -22.98 7.17
N GLU A 152 -1.17 -23.00 7.51
CA GLU A 152 -0.11 -22.36 6.71
C GLU A 152 -0.07 -22.91 5.28
N THR A 153 -0.19 -24.22 5.12
CA THR A 153 -0.29 -24.84 3.79
C THR A 153 -1.54 -24.34 3.05
N GLN A 154 -2.70 -24.35 3.69
CA GLN A 154 -3.94 -23.86 3.09
C GLN A 154 -3.86 -22.38 2.69
N TYR A 155 -3.25 -21.52 3.53
CA TYR A 155 -3.02 -20.11 3.19
C TYR A 155 -2.01 -19.95 2.05
N ALA A 156 -0.93 -20.75 2.03
CA ALA A 156 0.05 -20.75 0.95
C ALA A 156 -0.55 -21.24 -0.38
N GLU A 157 -1.35 -22.30 -0.35
CA GLU A 157 -2.07 -22.81 -1.51
C GLU A 157 -3.08 -21.78 -2.03
N ALA A 158 -3.93 -21.22 -1.15
CA ALA A 158 -4.88 -20.19 -1.52
C ALA A 158 -4.20 -18.95 -2.10
N ARG A 159 -3.05 -18.58 -1.54
CA ARG A 159 -2.22 -17.47 -2.07
C ARG A 159 -1.62 -17.81 -3.44
N THR A 160 -1.10 -19.04 -3.60
CA THR A 160 -0.53 -19.52 -4.87
C THR A 160 -1.62 -19.63 -5.93
N ASP A 161 -2.78 -20.17 -5.58
CA ASP A 161 -3.95 -20.24 -6.48
C ASP A 161 -4.43 -18.85 -6.87
N ALA A 162 -4.52 -17.93 -5.91
CA ALA A 162 -4.86 -16.54 -6.17
C ALA A 162 -3.82 -15.84 -7.05
N LEU A 163 -2.52 -16.06 -6.82
CA LEU A 163 -1.44 -15.53 -7.66
C LEU A 163 -1.44 -16.19 -9.05
N THR A 164 -1.74 -17.48 -9.15
CA THR A 164 -1.86 -18.21 -10.42
C THR A 164 -3.10 -17.74 -11.18
N GLN A 165 -4.21 -17.50 -10.49
CA GLN A 165 -5.41 -16.89 -11.08
C GLN A 165 -5.17 -15.44 -11.50
N LEU A 166 -4.39 -14.66 -10.74
CA LEU A 166 -3.96 -13.32 -11.13
C LEU A 166 -2.98 -13.34 -12.31
N ALA A 167 -2.08 -14.31 -12.36
CA ALA A 167 -1.18 -14.53 -13.51
C ALA A 167 -1.94 -15.11 -14.71
N GLY A 168 -2.98 -15.93 -14.46
CA GLY A 168 -3.90 -16.48 -15.47
C GLY A 168 -5.12 -15.60 -15.73
N ALA A 169 -5.56 -14.82 -14.77
CA ALA A 169 -6.52 -13.74 -14.97
C ALA A 169 -5.83 -12.68 -15.84
N LYS A 170 -5.92 -12.90 -17.14
CA LYS A 170 -5.88 -11.77 -18.05
C LYS A 170 -6.84 -10.76 -17.43
N VAL A 171 -6.30 -9.64 -16.92
CA VAL A 171 -7.11 -8.44 -16.79
C VAL A 171 -7.70 -8.29 -18.18
N THR A 172 -8.91 -8.78 -18.34
CA THR A 172 -9.63 -8.69 -19.58
C THR A 172 -10.15 -7.27 -19.73
N SER A 173 -9.24 -6.38 -20.08
CA SER A 173 -9.65 -5.40 -21.09
C SER A 173 -10.03 -6.28 -22.27
N GLY A 174 -11.35 -6.46 -22.54
CA GLY A 174 -11.94 -7.47 -23.40
C GLY A 174 -11.36 -7.55 -24.81
N ARG A 175 -10.17 -8.13 -24.96
CA ARG A 175 -9.54 -8.35 -26.26
C ARG A 175 -8.71 -9.63 -26.25
N LYS A 176 -8.97 -10.53 -27.19
CA LYS A 176 -8.28 -11.80 -27.42
C LYS A 176 -6.78 -11.60 -27.73
N PRO A 177 -5.88 -12.48 -27.26
CA PRO A 177 -4.48 -12.46 -27.65
C PRO A 177 -4.35 -13.00 -29.09
N GLY A 178 -3.83 -12.15 -29.95
CA GLY A 178 -3.53 -12.54 -31.33
C GLY A 178 -2.99 -11.36 -32.10
N GLY A 179 -1.66 -11.27 -32.26
CA GLY A 179 -0.95 -10.25 -33.01
C GLY A 179 -0.64 -9.00 -32.19
N GLY A 180 0.62 -8.74 -31.90
CA GLY A 180 1.23 -7.48 -31.41
C GLY A 180 0.35 -6.63 -30.45
N ARG A 181 0.09 -7.14 -29.23
CA ARG A 181 -0.65 -6.35 -28.23
C ARG A 181 0.18 -5.11 -27.86
N ARG A 182 -0.40 -3.93 -28.06
CA ARG A 182 0.20 -2.69 -27.56
C ARG A 182 -0.18 -2.48 -26.10
N HIS A 183 0.79 -2.09 -25.28
CA HIS A 183 0.55 -1.74 -23.88
C HIS A 183 -0.20 -0.42 -23.77
N VAL A 184 -1.19 -0.37 -22.89
CA VAL A 184 -1.99 0.84 -22.69
C VAL A 184 -1.31 1.72 -21.65
N VAL A 185 -0.78 2.86 -22.10
CA VAL A 185 -0.15 3.88 -21.25
C VAL A 185 -1.06 5.10 -21.19
N VAL A 186 -1.48 5.48 -19.99
CA VAL A 186 -2.28 6.69 -19.81
C VAL A 186 -1.40 7.78 -19.21
N ILE A 187 -1.32 8.90 -19.90
CA ILE A 187 -0.58 10.10 -19.46
C ILE A 187 -1.60 11.14 -19.03
N ASP A 188 -1.48 11.58 -17.79
CA ASP A 188 -2.30 12.63 -17.22
C ASP A 188 -1.51 13.94 -17.21
N ALA A 189 -1.99 14.92 -17.95
CA ALA A 189 -1.47 16.28 -17.88
C ALA A 189 -2.13 16.99 -16.70
N GLY A 190 -1.40 17.20 -15.60
CA GLY A 190 -1.93 17.84 -14.39
C GLY A 190 -2.55 19.20 -14.67
N HIS A 191 -3.55 19.60 -13.86
CA HIS A 191 -4.29 20.85 -13.98
C HIS A 191 -5.06 21.00 -15.30
N GLY A 192 -5.34 22.22 -15.75
CA GLY A 192 -6.03 22.51 -17.02
C GLY A 192 -7.27 23.40 -16.85
N GLY A 193 -7.65 24.12 -17.92
CA GLY A 193 -8.80 25.02 -17.93
C GLY A 193 -8.75 26.08 -16.83
N ARG A 194 -9.71 26.04 -15.93
CA ARG A 194 -9.83 26.96 -14.78
C ARG A 194 -8.74 26.80 -13.72
N ASP A 195 -8.07 25.65 -13.68
CA ASP A 195 -6.98 25.35 -12.75
C ASP A 195 -5.63 25.60 -13.42
N PRO A 196 -4.94 26.70 -13.11
CA PRO A 196 -3.65 27.01 -13.71
C PRO A 196 -2.50 26.18 -13.17
N GLY A 197 -2.66 25.50 -12.00
CA GLY A 197 -1.55 24.94 -11.23
C GLY A 197 -0.61 26.01 -10.69
N ALA A 198 0.63 25.65 -10.44
CA ALA A 198 1.68 26.57 -10.01
C ALA A 198 2.02 27.60 -11.08
N MET A 199 2.51 28.77 -10.62
CA MET A 199 2.95 29.86 -11.48
C MET A 199 4.48 29.96 -11.42
N ALA A 200 5.13 29.98 -12.59
CA ALA A 200 6.56 30.22 -12.66
C ALA A 200 6.90 31.68 -12.34
N LEU A 201 8.02 31.90 -11.63
CA LEU A 201 8.47 33.27 -11.29
C LEU A 201 8.68 34.18 -12.51
N ALA A 202 9.16 33.62 -13.62
CA ALA A 202 9.36 34.33 -14.88
C ALA A 202 8.13 34.34 -15.80
N GLY A 203 6.96 33.96 -15.26
CA GLY A 203 5.73 33.75 -16.03
C GLY A 203 5.62 32.35 -16.61
N GLY A 204 4.39 31.93 -16.91
CA GLY A 204 4.03 30.61 -17.36
C GLY A 204 3.26 29.81 -16.28
N LYS A 205 2.37 28.96 -16.73
CA LYS A 205 1.46 28.18 -15.88
C LYS A 205 1.84 26.71 -15.93
N GLU A 206 1.69 26.01 -14.83
CA GLU A 206 1.94 24.58 -14.74
C GLU A 206 1.12 23.79 -15.77
N LYS A 207 -0.17 24.10 -15.92
CA LYS A 207 -1.06 23.44 -16.88
C LYS A 207 -0.55 23.46 -18.33
N ASP A 208 0.19 24.51 -18.73
CA ASP A 208 0.73 24.64 -20.10
C ASP A 208 1.99 23.76 -20.25
N ILE A 209 2.78 23.67 -19.19
CA ILE A 209 4.01 22.86 -19.15
C ILE A 209 3.65 21.38 -19.15
N THR A 210 2.72 20.96 -18.30
CA THR A 210 2.28 19.56 -18.19
C THR A 210 1.61 19.10 -19.48
N LEU A 211 0.77 19.93 -20.11
CA LEU A 211 0.16 19.61 -21.40
C LEU A 211 1.21 19.44 -22.51
N LYS A 212 2.17 20.36 -22.62
CA LYS A 212 3.24 20.25 -23.62
C LYS A 212 4.12 19.01 -23.39
N ALA A 213 4.39 18.66 -22.13
CA ALA A 213 5.15 17.45 -21.80
C ALA A 213 4.36 16.19 -22.13
N ALA A 214 3.05 16.14 -21.81
CA ALA A 214 2.19 15.00 -22.09
C ALA A 214 2.03 14.75 -23.59
N LEU A 215 1.81 15.80 -24.40
CA LEU A 215 1.74 15.72 -25.86
C LEU A 215 3.06 15.19 -26.45
N ALA A 216 4.20 15.77 -26.01
CA ALA A 216 5.51 15.34 -26.50
C ALA A 216 5.84 13.88 -26.10
N LEU A 217 5.46 13.45 -24.90
CA LEU A 217 5.64 12.06 -24.47
C LEU A 217 4.77 11.10 -25.30
N LYS A 218 3.52 11.51 -25.56
CA LYS A 218 2.65 10.73 -26.46
C LYS A 218 3.28 10.57 -27.85
N ASP A 219 3.80 11.64 -28.45
CA ASP A 219 4.42 11.61 -29.78
C ASP A 219 5.60 10.64 -29.83
N VAL A 220 6.45 10.61 -28.78
CA VAL A 220 7.59 9.69 -28.69
C VAL A 220 7.12 8.25 -28.61
N LEU A 221 6.19 7.94 -27.71
CA LEU A 221 5.69 6.58 -27.51
C LEU A 221 4.86 6.06 -28.70
N ASP A 222 4.09 6.92 -29.35
CA ASP A 222 3.34 6.56 -30.56
C ASP A 222 4.29 6.19 -31.72
N ALA A 223 5.44 6.85 -31.83
CA ALA A 223 6.43 6.57 -32.86
C ALA A 223 7.06 5.17 -32.71
N GLU A 224 7.10 4.62 -31.52
CA GLU A 224 7.61 3.28 -31.25
C GLU A 224 6.64 2.17 -31.69
N GLY A 225 5.33 2.48 -31.78
CA GLY A 225 4.28 1.55 -32.24
C GLY A 225 3.95 0.42 -31.25
N ARG A 226 4.63 0.38 -30.10
CA ARG A 226 4.47 -0.61 -29.03
C ARG A 226 3.33 -0.27 -28.07
N TYR A 227 2.92 1.00 -28.02
CA TYR A 227 2.00 1.54 -27.02
C TYR A 227 0.66 1.98 -27.63
N ASP A 228 -0.43 1.88 -26.86
CA ASP A 228 -1.71 2.58 -27.05
C ASP A 228 -1.73 3.73 -26.04
N VAL A 229 -1.28 4.89 -26.49
CA VAL A 229 -1.09 6.06 -25.61
C VAL A 229 -2.32 6.93 -25.57
N ARG A 230 -2.85 7.15 -24.37
CA ARG A 230 -4.04 7.97 -24.14
C ARG A 230 -3.73 9.10 -23.18
N LEU A 231 -4.31 10.27 -23.46
CA LEU A 231 -4.18 11.45 -22.61
C LEU A 231 -5.49 11.69 -21.85
N THR A 232 -5.42 12.07 -20.58
CA THR A 232 -6.61 12.52 -19.83
C THR A 232 -7.16 13.83 -20.38
N ARG A 233 -6.27 14.67 -20.94
CA ARG A 233 -6.60 15.86 -21.74
C ARG A 233 -5.52 16.12 -22.79
N ASP A 234 -5.92 16.57 -23.94
CA ASP A 234 -5.07 16.96 -25.07
C ASP A 234 -5.13 18.47 -25.41
N SER A 235 -5.89 19.21 -24.62
CA SER A 235 -6.16 20.62 -24.76
C SER A 235 -6.26 21.30 -23.38
N ASP A 236 -6.41 22.64 -23.36
CA ASP A 236 -6.53 23.39 -22.10
C ASP A 236 -7.96 23.30 -21.54
N VAL A 237 -8.34 22.10 -21.11
CA VAL A 237 -9.61 21.81 -20.43
C VAL A 237 -9.33 21.32 -19.01
N TYR A 238 -10.27 21.58 -18.10
CA TYR A 238 -10.22 21.06 -16.75
C TYR A 238 -10.82 19.66 -16.71
N VAL A 239 -10.11 18.70 -16.10
CA VAL A 239 -10.58 17.34 -15.84
C VAL A 239 -10.57 17.12 -14.33
N GLU A 240 -11.70 16.71 -13.77
CA GLU A 240 -11.83 16.41 -12.35
C GLU A 240 -10.89 15.25 -11.96
N HIS A 241 -10.41 15.25 -10.70
CA HIS A 241 -9.46 14.21 -10.26
C HIS A 241 -10.03 12.81 -10.36
N GLU A 242 -11.33 12.66 -10.07
CA GLU A 242 -12.07 11.41 -10.18
C GLU A 242 -12.13 10.90 -11.62
N ASP A 243 -12.34 11.82 -12.55
CA ASP A 243 -12.45 11.50 -13.98
C ASP A 243 -11.11 11.02 -14.55
N ARG A 244 -9.99 11.57 -14.09
CA ARG A 244 -8.63 11.14 -14.51
C ARG A 244 -8.41 9.66 -14.19
N VAL A 245 -8.76 9.25 -12.97
CA VAL A 245 -8.65 7.86 -12.52
C VAL A 245 -9.66 6.97 -13.28
N THR A 246 -10.90 7.43 -13.39
CA THR A 246 -11.96 6.70 -14.10
C THR A 246 -11.62 6.48 -15.57
N LEU A 247 -11.05 7.49 -16.24
CA LEU A 247 -10.58 7.37 -17.63
C LEU A 247 -9.46 6.34 -17.75
N ALA A 248 -8.46 6.39 -16.87
CA ALA A 248 -7.35 5.43 -16.87
C ALA A 248 -7.87 3.99 -16.73
N ARG A 249 -8.77 3.73 -15.78
CA ARG A 249 -9.38 2.42 -15.57
C ARG A 249 -10.25 1.99 -16.76
N LYS A 250 -11.12 2.89 -17.25
CA LYS A 250 -11.98 2.62 -18.40
C LYS A 250 -11.21 2.24 -19.66
N TRP A 251 -10.03 2.81 -19.84
CA TRP A 251 -9.16 2.52 -20.97
C TRP A 251 -8.28 1.29 -20.76
N GLY A 252 -8.33 0.68 -19.58
CA GLY A 252 -7.52 -0.49 -19.25
C GLY A 252 -6.03 -0.16 -19.16
N ALA A 253 -5.70 0.97 -18.52
CA ALA A 253 -4.32 1.40 -18.37
C ALA A 253 -3.50 0.31 -17.67
N GLU A 254 -2.35 -0.02 -18.25
CA GLU A 254 -1.33 -0.88 -17.66
C GLU A 254 -0.28 -0.05 -16.90
N LEU A 255 -0.25 1.25 -17.19
CA LEU A 255 0.53 2.25 -16.47
C LEU A 255 -0.13 3.63 -16.59
N PHE A 256 -0.24 4.33 -15.48
CA PHE A 256 -0.75 5.70 -15.40
C PHE A 256 0.35 6.63 -14.88
N ILE A 257 0.61 7.72 -15.61
CA ILE A 257 1.64 8.70 -15.25
C ILE A 257 1.01 10.10 -15.22
N SER A 258 0.89 10.69 -14.03
CA SER A 258 0.43 12.07 -13.88
C SER A 258 1.63 13.01 -13.85
N LEU A 259 1.67 13.94 -14.79
CA LEU A 259 2.75 14.91 -14.96
C LEU A 259 2.40 16.23 -14.27
N HIS A 260 3.32 16.70 -13.42
CA HIS A 260 3.21 17.93 -12.64
C HIS A 260 4.50 18.75 -12.66
N ALA A 261 4.43 19.99 -12.22
CA ALA A 261 5.57 20.89 -12.04
C ALA A 261 5.22 21.92 -10.94
N ASP A 262 5.21 21.46 -9.71
CA ASP A 262 4.64 22.18 -8.55
C ASP A 262 5.43 23.42 -8.12
N ALA A 263 4.93 24.11 -7.13
CA ALA A 263 5.59 25.20 -6.41
C ALA A 263 6.11 24.71 -5.05
N ALA A 264 7.41 24.83 -4.81
CA ALA A 264 7.96 24.57 -3.48
C ALA A 264 7.89 25.82 -2.59
N GLY A 265 7.87 25.60 -1.26
CA GLY A 265 7.92 26.69 -0.27
C GLY A 265 9.24 27.47 -0.26
N SER A 266 10.28 27.04 -1.00
CA SER A 266 11.56 27.71 -1.15
C SER A 266 12.02 27.63 -2.61
N THR A 267 12.56 28.72 -3.12
CA THR A 267 13.15 28.81 -4.46
C THR A 267 14.43 27.97 -4.64
N SER A 268 15.02 27.50 -3.55
CA SER A 268 16.20 26.63 -3.58
C SER A 268 15.85 25.16 -3.87
N VAL A 269 14.58 24.77 -3.77
CA VAL A 269 14.13 23.41 -4.08
C VAL A 269 14.07 23.26 -5.60
N SER A 270 14.77 22.29 -6.13
CA SER A 270 14.85 22.03 -7.57
C SER A 270 15.01 20.53 -7.86
N GLY A 271 14.66 20.13 -9.08
CA GLY A 271 14.82 18.78 -9.58
C GLY A 271 13.54 17.94 -9.54
N ALA A 272 13.53 16.87 -10.35
CA ALA A 272 12.39 15.98 -10.46
C ALA A 272 12.21 15.12 -9.21
N SER A 273 10.97 14.70 -8.95
CA SER A 273 10.62 13.71 -7.93
C SER A 273 9.42 12.89 -8.33
N VAL A 274 9.36 11.64 -7.88
CA VAL A 274 8.29 10.69 -8.20
C VAL A 274 7.54 10.36 -6.93
N TYR A 275 6.21 10.31 -7.03
CA TYR A 275 5.33 9.92 -5.94
C TYR A 275 4.55 8.67 -6.30
N THR A 276 4.53 7.73 -5.36
CA THR A 276 3.62 6.58 -5.35
C THR A 276 2.64 6.72 -4.18
N ILE A 277 1.62 5.85 -4.16
CA ILE A 277 0.60 5.89 -3.11
C ILE A 277 1.23 5.66 -1.73
N SER A 278 0.88 6.49 -0.77
CA SER A 278 1.27 6.31 0.65
C SER A 278 0.28 5.40 1.37
N ALA A 279 0.70 4.81 2.49
CA ALA A 279 -0.18 4.04 3.37
C ALA A 279 -1.46 4.82 3.73
N ARG A 280 -1.33 6.13 3.98
CA ARG A 280 -2.50 7.02 4.19
C ARG A 280 -3.37 7.18 2.94
N GLY A 281 -2.80 7.12 1.75
CA GLY A 281 -3.53 7.12 0.48
C GLY A 281 -4.27 5.80 0.28
N GLU A 282 -3.63 4.68 0.56
CA GLU A 282 -4.22 3.34 0.45
C GLU A 282 -5.54 3.23 1.23
N THR A 283 -5.59 3.78 2.45
CA THR A 283 -6.83 3.77 3.25
C THR A 283 -8.01 4.54 2.63
N ARG A 284 -7.76 5.34 1.60
CA ARG A 284 -8.79 6.07 0.86
C ARG A 284 -9.28 5.31 -0.36
N ILE A 285 -8.49 4.34 -0.86
CA ILE A 285 -8.81 3.61 -2.11
C ILE A 285 -10.21 3.02 -2.04
N ASP A 286 -10.55 2.27 -0.99
CA ASP A 286 -11.85 1.59 -0.89
C ASP A 286 -13.02 2.56 -0.82
N ARG A 287 -12.85 3.66 -0.08
CA ARG A 287 -13.87 4.69 -0.01
C ARG A 287 -14.12 5.35 -1.36
N GLU A 288 -13.05 5.71 -2.05
CA GLU A 288 -13.16 6.36 -3.37
C GLU A 288 -13.58 5.33 -4.44
N ALA A 289 -13.13 4.09 -4.35
CA ALA A 289 -13.58 3.01 -5.21
C ALA A 289 -15.09 2.76 -5.06
N THR A 290 -15.60 2.73 -3.83
CA THR A 290 -17.04 2.62 -3.56
C THR A 290 -17.81 3.83 -4.08
N LYS A 291 -17.31 5.05 -3.82
CA LYS A 291 -17.95 6.30 -4.26
C LYS A 291 -18.08 6.39 -5.78
N ASN A 292 -17.06 5.93 -6.49
CA ASN A 292 -16.94 6.08 -7.94
C ASN A 292 -17.27 4.78 -8.71
N ASP A 293 -17.76 3.75 -8.03
CA ASP A 293 -18.04 2.41 -8.59
C ASP A 293 -16.80 1.78 -9.29
N TRP A 294 -15.62 1.97 -8.73
CA TRP A 294 -14.37 1.40 -9.24
C TRP A 294 -14.19 -0.03 -8.74
N LYS A 295 -15.02 -0.94 -9.24
CA LYS A 295 -14.93 -2.37 -8.88
C LYS A 295 -13.73 -3.01 -9.56
N ILE A 296 -12.95 -3.77 -8.78
CA ILE A 296 -11.96 -4.68 -9.36
C ILE A 296 -12.73 -5.84 -10.00
N VAL A 297 -12.46 -6.10 -11.26
CA VAL A 297 -13.13 -7.19 -12.00
C VAL A 297 -12.47 -8.50 -11.59
N ILE A 298 -13.23 -9.36 -10.92
CA ILE A 298 -12.86 -10.73 -10.57
C ILE A 298 -13.65 -11.66 -11.49
N GLU A 299 -13.03 -12.77 -11.94
CA GLU A 299 -13.67 -13.72 -12.84
C GLU A 299 -14.97 -14.29 -12.26
N ASP A 300 -15.99 -14.41 -13.12
CA ASP A 300 -17.26 -15.03 -12.78
C ASP A 300 -17.04 -16.47 -12.30
N GLY A 301 -17.68 -16.81 -11.17
CA GLY A 301 -17.54 -18.14 -10.56
C GLY A 301 -16.53 -18.21 -9.41
N THR A 302 -15.79 -17.12 -9.14
CA THR A 302 -14.94 -17.03 -7.97
C THR A 302 -15.81 -17.07 -6.69
N PRO A 303 -15.52 -17.96 -5.72
CA PRO A 303 -16.25 -17.97 -4.46
C PRO A 303 -16.19 -16.62 -3.76
N GLU A 304 -17.33 -16.10 -3.32
CA GLU A 304 -17.47 -14.77 -2.70
C GLU A 304 -16.47 -14.54 -1.53
N ARG A 305 -16.16 -15.60 -0.79
CA ARG A 305 -15.15 -15.59 0.28
C ARG A 305 -13.72 -15.28 -0.19
N LEU A 306 -13.43 -15.43 -1.48
CA LEU A 306 -12.11 -15.16 -2.08
C LEU A 306 -12.04 -13.77 -2.71
N ASN A 307 -13.17 -13.11 -2.96
CA ASN A 307 -13.20 -11.81 -3.63
C ASN A 307 -12.38 -10.76 -2.89
N GLY A 308 -12.56 -10.62 -1.57
CA GLY A 308 -11.78 -9.67 -0.77
C GLY A 308 -10.28 -9.95 -0.80
N LEU A 309 -9.88 -11.24 -0.76
CA LEU A 309 -8.48 -11.64 -0.85
C LEU A 309 -7.87 -11.27 -2.22
N LEU A 310 -8.62 -11.52 -3.29
CA LEU A 310 -8.18 -11.20 -4.65
C LEU A 310 -8.08 -9.70 -4.88
N GLU A 311 -9.05 -8.93 -4.40
CA GLU A 311 -9.01 -7.46 -4.45
C GLU A 311 -7.78 -6.90 -3.77
N ASP A 312 -7.42 -7.42 -2.59
CA ASP A 312 -6.24 -6.97 -1.86
C ASP A 312 -4.93 -7.38 -2.55
N LEU A 313 -4.89 -8.56 -3.16
CA LEU A 313 -3.74 -8.97 -3.97
C LEU A 313 -3.56 -8.06 -5.18
N VAL A 314 -4.64 -7.70 -5.87
CA VAL A 314 -4.60 -6.73 -6.98
C VAL A 314 -4.07 -5.39 -6.49
N LYS A 315 -4.57 -4.85 -5.39
CA LYS A 315 -4.10 -3.57 -4.83
C LYS A 315 -2.62 -3.61 -4.47
N ARG A 316 -2.15 -4.70 -3.85
CA ARG A 316 -0.72 -4.87 -3.51
C ARG A 316 0.15 -4.96 -4.75
N GLU A 317 -0.25 -5.75 -5.72
CA GLU A 317 0.45 -5.86 -6.99
C GLU A 317 0.52 -4.51 -7.71
N THR A 318 -0.59 -3.77 -7.74
CA THR A 318 -0.68 -2.42 -8.28
C THR A 318 0.33 -1.48 -7.62
N LYS A 319 0.42 -1.51 -6.30
CA LYS A 319 1.39 -0.73 -5.54
C LYS A 319 2.83 -1.14 -5.83
N THR A 320 3.09 -2.46 -5.87
CA THR A 320 4.42 -3.00 -6.18
C THR A 320 4.86 -2.54 -7.56
N ARG A 321 4.02 -2.66 -8.56
CA ARG A 321 4.30 -2.20 -9.94
C ARG A 321 4.49 -0.69 -10.03
N SER A 322 3.73 0.09 -9.26
CA SER A 322 3.95 1.54 -9.18
C SER A 322 5.34 1.87 -8.64
N THR A 323 5.77 1.15 -7.60
CA THR A 323 7.10 1.30 -7.00
C THR A 323 8.21 0.88 -7.97
N GLU A 324 8.07 -0.27 -8.62
CA GLU A 324 9.01 -0.75 -9.64
C GLU A 324 9.20 0.27 -10.77
N PHE A 325 8.10 0.82 -11.28
CA PHE A 325 8.18 1.87 -12.29
C PHE A 325 8.88 3.12 -11.77
N ALA A 326 8.58 3.58 -10.56
CA ALA A 326 9.24 4.73 -9.94
C ALA A 326 10.76 4.51 -9.80
N GLU A 327 11.19 3.30 -9.45
CA GLU A 327 12.59 2.92 -9.32
C GLU A 327 13.33 2.89 -10.68
N LEU A 328 12.66 2.50 -11.75
CA LEU A 328 13.19 2.56 -13.12
C LEU A 328 13.25 4.00 -13.66
N LEU A 329 12.25 4.81 -13.31
CA LEU A 329 12.12 6.18 -13.81
C LEU A 329 13.21 7.11 -13.24
N LEU A 330 13.54 6.99 -11.95
CA LEU A 330 14.47 7.89 -11.28
C LEU A 330 15.89 7.92 -11.88
N PRO A 331 16.54 6.79 -12.19
CA PRO A 331 17.85 6.79 -12.87
C PRO A 331 17.82 7.45 -14.24
N GLN A 332 16.74 7.27 -15.00
CA GLN A 332 16.59 7.90 -16.32
C GLN A 332 16.42 9.41 -16.19
N LEU A 333 15.59 9.88 -15.26
CA LEU A 333 15.41 11.32 -14.98
C LEU A 333 16.72 11.97 -14.51
N SER A 334 17.53 11.28 -13.73
CA SER A 334 18.81 11.81 -13.25
C SER A 334 19.83 12.04 -14.38
N LYS A 335 19.71 11.35 -15.51
CA LYS A 335 20.50 11.59 -16.73
C LYS A 335 20.00 12.82 -17.49
N ALA A 336 18.71 13.12 -17.41
CA ALA A 336 18.07 14.21 -18.12
C ALA A 336 18.13 15.55 -17.39
N GLY A 337 18.31 15.54 -16.06
CA GLY A 337 18.34 16.76 -15.26
C GLY A 337 18.46 16.52 -13.76
N PRO A 338 18.39 17.60 -12.97
CA PRO A 338 18.42 17.49 -11.52
C PRO A 338 17.27 16.63 -10.98
N VAL A 339 17.53 15.86 -9.93
CA VAL A 339 16.54 15.14 -9.15
C VAL A 339 16.68 15.50 -7.68
N LEU A 340 15.58 15.50 -6.93
CA LEU A 340 15.58 15.78 -5.49
C LEU A 340 16.36 14.72 -4.71
N ARG A 341 16.93 15.08 -3.56
CA ARG A 341 17.65 14.12 -2.69
C ARG A 341 16.80 12.91 -2.28
N ASN A 342 15.53 13.14 -1.94
CA ASN A 342 14.54 12.09 -1.68
C ASN A 342 13.60 12.03 -2.88
N THR A 343 14.03 11.37 -3.91
CA THR A 343 13.40 11.36 -5.23
C THR A 343 12.13 10.52 -5.28
N HIS A 344 12.13 9.34 -4.65
CA HIS A 344 10.94 8.51 -4.49
C HIS A 344 10.25 8.84 -3.18
N ARG A 345 9.00 9.28 -3.26
CA ARG A 345 8.19 9.76 -2.14
C ARG A 345 6.84 9.07 -2.15
N ASN A 346 6.19 9.07 -0.99
CA ASN A 346 4.85 8.52 -0.85
C ASN A 346 3.85 9.63 -0.53
N ALA A 347 2.75 9.68 -1.25
CA ALA A 347 1.70 10.71 -1.07
C ALA A 347 0.29 10.14 -1.24
N GLY A 348 -0.70 10.85 -0.72
CA GLY A 348 -2.12 10.50 -0.88
C GLY A 348 -2.80 11.31 -1.98
N PHE A 349 -2.13 11.55 -3.10
CA PHE A 349 -2.73 12.25 -4.23
C PHE A 349 -3.90 11.45 -4.81
N TYR A 350 -4.95 12.16 -5.22
CA TYR A 350 -6.17 11.52 -5.70
C TYR A 350 -5.93 10.64 -6.94
N VAL A 351 -5.11 11.12 -7.85
CA VAL A 351 -4.76 10.42 -9.10
C VAL A 351 -3.98 9.10 -8.90
N LEU A 352 -3.50 8.85 -7.68
CA LEU A 352 -2.84 7.58 -7.31
C LEU A 352 -3.79 6.56 -6.67
N LEU A 353 -5.11 6.86 -6.57
CA LEU A 353 -6.08 6.04 -5.85
C LEU A 353 -6.72 4.92 -6.70
N ALA A 354 -6.27 4.70 -7.93
CA ALA A 354 -6.74 3.56 -8.71
C ALA A 354 -6.39 2.25 -7.99
N PRO A 355 -7.38 1.36 -7.73
CA PRO A 355 -7.12 0.12 -6.99
C PRO A 355 -6.37 -0.93 -7.83
N ASP A 356 -6.44 -0.82 -9.15
CA ASP A 356 -6.02 -1.84 -10.12
C ASP A 356 -5.16 -1.30 -11.29
N VAL A 357 -4.73 -0.04 -11.21
CA VAL A 357 -3.86 0.58 -12.22
C VAL A 357 -2.57 1.06 -11.57
N PRO A 358 -1.40 0.52 -11.94
CA PRO A 358 -0.11 1.04 -11.49
C PRO A 358 0.02 2.53 -11.85
N ALA A 359 0.27 3.36 -10.84
CA ALA A 359 0.20 4.82 -10.98
C ALA A 359 1.37 5.53 -10.29
N VAL A 360 1.92 6.52 -10.97
CA VAL A 360 2.88 7.47 -10.40
C VAL A 360 2.47 8.90 -10.69
N LEU A 361 2.79 9.82 -9.78
CA LEU A 361 2.80 11.24 -10.04
C LEU A 361 4.25 11.70 -10.13
N LEU A 362 4.59 12.33 -11.25
CA LEU A 362 5.92 12.82 -11.54
C LEU A 362 5.92 14.35 -11.49
N GLU A 363 6.65 14.90 -10.53
CA GLU A 363 7.05 16.29 -10.54
C GLU A 363 8.28 16.43 -11.45
N LEU A 364 8.12 17.12 -12.56
CA LEU A 364 9.19 17.36 -13.53
C LEU A 364 10.25 18.34 -13.00
N GLY A 365 9.91 19.11 -11.97
CA GLY A 365 10.70 20.13 -11.30
C GLY A 365 9.79 21.13 -10.61
N PHE A 366 10.36 22.20 -10.07
CA PHE A 366 9.61 23.21 -9.31
C PHE A 366 9.61 24.58 -10.02
N LEU A 367 8.41 25.10 -10.31
CA LEU A 367 8.25 26.37 -11.02
C LEU A 367 8.66 27.60 -10.19
N THR A 368 8.78 27.43 -8.87
CA THR A 368 9.39 28.43 -7.97
C THR A 368 10.92 28.48 -8.06
N ASN A 369 11.56 27.50 -8.69
CA ASN A 369 12.98 27.51 -8.97
C ASN A 369 13.22 27.99 -10.40
N GLU A 370 14.04 29.05 -10.57
CA GLU A 370 14.25 29.68 -11.87
C GLU A 370 14.90 28.73 -12.89
N ALA A 371 15.87 27.90 -12.45
CA ALA A 371 16.55 26.96 -13.34
C ALA A 371 15.60 25.85 -13.82
N ASP A 372 14.77 25.32 -12.95
CA ASP A 372 13.75 24.33 -13.31
C ASP A 372 12.69 24.95 -14.24
N ALA A 373 12.16 26.11 -13.90
CA ALA A 373 11.18 26.81 -14.72
C ALA A 373 11.73 27.08 -16.14
N LYS A 374 12.96 27.57 -16.26
CA LYS A 374 13.63 27.78 -17.55
C LYS A 374 13.82 26.48 -18.31
N ARG A 375 14.25 25.42 -17.64
CA ARG A 375 14.45 24.08 -18.23
C ARG A 375 13.15 23.53 -18.78
N LEU A 376 12.07 23.52 -17.99
CA LEU A 376 10.78 22.94 -18.35
C LEU A 376 10.04 23.74 -19.44
N GLN A 377 10.24 25.06 -19.49
CA GLN A 377 9.68 25.90 -20.54
C GLN A 377 10.46 25.75 -21.87
N SER A 378 11.73 25.34 -21.82
CA SER A 378 12.53 25.14 -23.04
C SER A 378 12.15 23.82 -23.73
N GLU A 379 12.19 23.83 -25.07
CA GLU A 379 11.98 22.61 -25.87
C GLU A 379 13.05 21.55 -25.55
N LYS A 380 14.32 21.96 -25.45
CA LYS A 380 15.42 21.07 -25.12
C LYS A 380 15.23 20.38 -23.78
N GLY A 381 14.84 21.12 -22.74
CA GLY A 381 14.66 20.55 -21.40
C GLY A 381 13.45 19.63 -21.31
N ARG A 382 12.33 19.97 -21.99
CA ARG A 382 11.18 19.07 -22.09
C ARG A 382 11.52 17.78 -22.85
N LYS A 383 12.20 17.91 -23.98
CA LYS A 383 12.61 16.76 -24.78
C LYS A 383 13.44 15.78 -23.96
N ALA A 384 14.46 16.26 -23.25
CA ALA A 384 15.31 15.41 -22.39
C ALA A 384 14.48 14.68 -21.30
N ALA A 385 13.53 15.38 -20.65
CA ALA A 385 12.67 14.76 -19.65
C ALA A 385 11.73 13.71 -20.26
N VAL A 386 11.14 14.00 -21.42
CA VAL A 386 10.25 13.10 -22.16
C VAL A 386 10.98 11.83 -22.62
N GLU A 387 12.17 11.96 -23.18
CA GLU A 387 13.02 10.81 -23.59
C GLU A 387 13.40 9.94 -22.39
N ALA A 388 13.69 10.55 -21.23
CA ALA A 388 13.97 9.81 -20.01
C ALA A 388 12.74 9.04 -19.50
N ILE A 389 11.54 9.63 -19.57
CA ILE A 389 10.29 8.96 -19.19
C ILE A 389 9.99 7.81 -20.17
N ALA A 390 10.13 8.02 -21.47
CA ALA A 390 9.92 6.98 -22.48
C ALA A 390 10.85 5.79 -22.26
N ALA A 391 12.15 6.03 -22.06
CA ALA A 391 13.10 4.96 -21.76
C ALA A 391 12.74 4.16 -20.49
N ALA A 392 12.22 4.82 -19.46
CA ALA A 392 11.77 4.12 -18.26
C ALA A 392 10.50 3.28 -18.51
N ILE A 393 9.60 3.73 -19.37
CA ILE A 393 8.43 2.99 -19.80
C ILE A 393 8.83 1.73 -20.56
N ASP A 394 9.83 1.84 -21.45
CA ASP A 394 10.38 0.69 -22.16
C ASP A 394 10.99 -0.32 -21.20
N ASP A 395 11.88 0.10 -20.31
CA ASP A 395 12.49 -0.74 -19.30
C ASP A 395 11.44 -1.47 -18.43
N TYR A 396 10.36 -0.77 -18.09
CA TYR A 396 9.27 -1.32 -17.29
C TYR A 396 8.51 -2.42 -18.04
N PHE A 397 8.07 -2.15 -19.26
CA PHE A 397 7.31 -3.14 -20.03
C PHE A 397 8.17 -4.31 -20.51
N ASP A 398 9.44 -4.10 -20.77
CA ASP A 398 10.39 -5.20 -21.05
C ASP A 398 10.48 -6.17 -19.88
N GLN A 399 10.55 -5.66 -18.64
CA GLN A 399 10.53 -6.50 -17.45
C GLN A 399 9.19 -7.23 -17.26
N GLN A 400 8.05 -6.57 -17.54
CA GLN A 400 6.74 -7.20 -17.45
C GLN A 400 6.57 -8.31 -18.50
N ASP A 401 6.99 -8.08 -19.75
CA ASP A 401 6.92 -9.04 -20.83
C ASP A 401 7.80 -10.27 -20.55
N LEU A 402 9.00 -10.09 -20.01
CA LEU A 402 9.89 -11.17 -19.58
C LEU A 402 9.25 -12.02 -18.46
N ARG A 403 8.60 -11.40 -17.49
CA ARG A 403 7.87 -12.13 -16.42
C ARG A 403 6.74 -12.96 -16.98
N LEU A 404 5.98 -12.42 -17.95
CA LEU A 404 4.88 -13.16 -18.59
C LEU A 404 5.36 -14.29 -19.48
N ALA A 405 6.54 -14.20 -20.08
CA ALA A 405 7.13 -15.24 -20.90
C ALA A 405 7.76 -16.39 -20.10
N SER A 406 8.07 -16.15 -18.80
CA SER A 406 8.70 -17.12 -17.91
C SER A 406 7.70 -17.92 -17.06
N ASN A 407 6.41 -17.58 -17.08
CA ASN A 407 5.29 -18.28 -16.43
C ASN A 407 4.44 -19.04 -17.48
#